data_d71a8555f373aeede77f6620220f30a1
#
_entry.id   d71a8555f373aeede77f6620220f30a1
#
_cell.length_a   1.000
_cell.length_b   1.000
_cell.length_c   1.000
_cell.angle_alpha   90.00
_cell.angle_beta   90.00
_cell.angle_gamma   90.00
#
_symmetry.space_group_name_H-M   'P 1'
#
loop_
_entity.id
_entity.type
_entity.pdbx_description
1 polymer ?
#
loop_
_entity_poly.entity_id
_entity_poly.type
_entity_poly.pdbx_seq_one_letter_code
_entity_poly.pdbx_strand_id
1 'polypeptide(L)'
;MTAKPPSTAPGTSSPQAGPSPASTVGAQAAIAGAAPASSSTAAASPGHTPANALVHVENLTKRYRTTTALRDFSLDLAAGHIVGLMGPNGCGKTTLLKILAGVLADYSGVVAIDGHAPGVATKKIVSYLPDADFLNPTWDAKQAISVYSRFFADFDAEKAASMVDFFELPTNRPLSEMSKGMGEKLQISLVMSRRARVFLLDEPISGVDPATRDVILEGILREFDPQSLLIVSTHLISDIEHFVDYALFVKEGRILLQGDADDLRAAHADSLDAIFRKEYR
;
A
#
# COMPACT_ATOMS: atom_id res chain seq x y z
N MET A 1 -12.84 61.57 12.69
CA MET A 1 -11.64 62.33 12.95
C MET A 1 -10.49 61.44 12.56
N THR A 2 -10.01 61.61 11.34
CA THR A 2 -8.75 62.26 10.93
C THR A 2 -7.54 61.47 11.41
N ALA A 3 -6.57 61.04 10.65
CA ALA A 3 -6.11 61.35 9.30
C ALA A 3 -5.04 60.29 8.88
N LYS A 4 -4.93 60.09 7.60
CA LYS A 4 -3.81 59.50 6.83
C LYS A 4 -3.00 60.69 6.28
N PRO A 5 -1.85 60.52 5.59
CA PRO A 5 -0.57 59.80 5.58
C PRO A 5 0.63 60.80 5.55
N PRO A 6 1.82 60.66 4.93
CA PRO A 6 2.28 60.07 3.68
C PRO A 6 3.68 59.35 3.71
N SER A 7 4.01 58.48 2.78
CA SER A 7 4.78 58.56 1.51
C SER A 7 6.25 59.02 1.60
N THR A 8 7.19 58.16 1.10
CA THR A 8 8.16 58.49 0.04
C THR A 8 9.09 57.30 -0.28
N ALA A 9 9.16 56.94 -1.53
CA ALA A 9 10.33 56.34 -2.22
C ALA A 9 11.09 57.50 -2.87
N PRO A 10 12.23 57.41 -3.57
CA PRO A 10 12.80 56.30 -4.38
C PRO A 10 14.36 56.27 -4.46
N GLY A 11 14.94 55.48 -5.36
CA GLY A 11 16.31 55.63 -5.92
C GLY A 11 17.03 54.32 -6.19
N THR A 12 16.88 53.74 -7.35
CA THR A 12 17.71 53.67 -8.59
C THR A 12 19.22 53.46 -8.39
N SER A 13 19.78 52.35 -8.92
CA SER A 13 20.76 52.35 -10.03
C SER A 13 21.47 51.00 -10.18
N SER A 14 21.32 50.38 -11.34
CA SER A 14 22.34 49.53 -11.97
C SER A 14 23.33 50.45 -12.73
N PRO A 15 24.53 50.05 -13.23
CA PRO A 15 24.71 49.04 -14.27
C PRO A 15 26.08 48.33 -14.41
N GLN A 16 26.13 47.37 -15.37
CA GLN A 16 27.18 46.98 -16.35
C GLN A 16 28.41 46.19 -15.91
N ALA A 17 28.60 45.02 -16.45
CA ALA A 17 29.11 44.49 -17.74
C ALA A 17 30.61 44.13 -17.74
N GLY A 18 30.92 42.86 -17.94
CA GLY A 18 31.89 42.01 -18.62
C GLY A 18 33.35 42.50 -18.79
N PRO A 19 34.29 41.77 -19.39
CA PRO A 19 34.19 40.57 -20.19
C PRO A 19 35.23 39.44 -19.91
N SER A 20 35.08 38.32 -20.60
CA SER A 20 36.11 37.29 -20.87
C SER A 20 37.26 37.80 -21.73
N PRO A 21 38.46 37.16 -21.75
CA PRO A 21 38.73 36.07 -22.69
C PRO A 21 39.80 34.99 -22.32
N ALA A 22 39.62 33.82 -22.85
CA ALA A 22 40.42 32.95 -23.71
C ALA A 22 41.88 32.50 -23.37
N SER A 23 42.05 31.21 -23.61
CA SER A 23 43.22 30.50 -24.23
C SER A 23 44.45 30.28 -23.37
N THR A 24 45.06 29.12 -23.30
CA THR A 24 45.67 28.23 -24.32
C THR A 24 46.35 27.01 -23.70
N VAL A 25 46.14 25.83 -24.29
CA VAL A 25 47.14 24.81 -24.72
C VAL A 25 48.25 24.32 -23.75
N GLY A 26 48.31 22.98 -23.63
CA GLY A 26 49.60 22.32 -23.59
C GLY A 26 49.69 20.98 -22.84
N ALA A 27 49.67 19.91 -23.64
CA ALA A 27 50.54 18.73 -23.65
C ALA A 27 50.45 17.65 -22.56
N GLN A 28 49.94 16.50 -23.02
CA GLN A 28 50.46 15.15 -23.03
C GLN A 28 51.49 14.71 -21.94
N ALA A 29 51.14 13.62 -21.24
CA ALA A 29 51.92 12.39 -21.24
C ALA A 29 51.09 11.19 -20.64
N ALA A 30 51.14 10.09 -21.31
CA ALA A 30 50.57 8.78 -21.08
C ALA A 30 51.12 8.11 -19.79
N ILE A 31 50.42 7.16 -19.19
CA ILE A 31 50.68 5.70 -19.31
C ILE A 31 49.73 4.91 -18.41
N ALA A 32 49.10 3.90 -19.05
CA ALA A 32 48.80 2.54 -18.62
C ALA A 32 47.82 2.23 -17.45
N GLY A 33 46.71 1.67 -17.80
CA GLY A 33 46.41 0.32 -17.40
C GLY A 33 45.48 0.15 -16.20
N ALA A 34 44.15 0.32 -16.40
CA ALA A 34 43.17 -0.53 -15.73
C ALA A 34 41.93 -0.59 -16.62
N ALA A 35 41.51 -1.80 -16.96
CA ALA A 35 40.34 -2.06 -17.79
C ALA A 35 39.07 -1.49 -17.15
N PRO A 36 38.15 -0.87 -17.90
CA PRO A 36 36.86 -0.51 -17.40
C PRO A 36 36.00 -1.76 -17.23
N ALA A 37 35.50 -1.95 -16.02
CA ALA A 37 34.42 -2.87 -15.78
C ALA A 37 33.26 -2.45 -16.68
N SER A 38 32.87 -3.31 -17.57
CA SER A 38 31.73 -3.17 -18.46
C SER A 38 30.47 -2.99 -17.65
N SER A 39 29.95 -1.76 -17.58
CA SER A 39 28.59 -1.49 -17.18
C SER A 39 27.69 -2.00 -18.32
N SER A 40 27.31 -3.26 -18.24
CA SER A 40 26.22 -3.81 -19.02
C SER A 40 24.93 -3.12 -18.56
N THR A 41 24.54 -2.09 -19.29
CA THR A 41 23.15 -1.61 -19.27
C THR A 41 22.34 -2.67 -20.00
N ALA A 42 21.96 -3.71 -19.26
CA ALA A 42 20.97 -4.65 -19.74
C ALA A 42 19.67 -3.88 -19.86
N ALA A 43 19.23 -3.65 -21.10
CA ALA A 43 17.88 -3.27 -21.39
C ALA A 43 16.96 -4.29 -20.71
N ALA A 44 16.10 -3.81 -19.80
CA ALA A 44 15.12 -4.64 -19.13
C ALA A 44 14.22 -5.26 -20.21
N SER A 45 14.38 -6.55 -20.42
CA SER A 45 13.39 -7.34 -21.16
C SER A 45 12.06 -7.21 -20.46
N PRO A 46 10.91 -7.14 -21.16
CA PRO A 46 9.61 -7.11 -20.51
C PRO A 46 9.50 -8.31 -19.58
N GLY A 47 9.32 -8.04 -18.29
CA GLY A 47 9.35 -9.03 -17.23
C GLY A 47 8.43 -10.20 -17.53
N HIS A 48 8.93 -11.40 -17.38
CA HIS A 48 8.17 -12.63 -17.53
C HIS A 48 7.28 -12.77 -16.29
N THR A 49 6.03 -12.32 -16.37
CA THR A 49 5.03 -12.60 -15.31
C THR A 49 4.93 -14.12 -15.18
N PRO A 50 5.17 -14.72 -14.02
CA PRO A 50 4.94 -16.15 -13.82
C PRO A 50 3.52 -16.49 -14.24
N ALA A 51 3.34 -17.60 -14.94
CA ALA A 51 2.09 -17.98 -15.62
C ALA A 51 0.85 -18.06 -14.69
N ASN A 52 1.01 -17.86 -13.39
CA ASN A 52 -0.06 -17.97 -12.39
C ASN A 52 -0.11 -16.83 -11.35
N ALA A 53 0.69 -15.76 -11.49
CA ALA A 53 0.67 -14.66 -10.54
C ALA A 53 -0.50 -13.70 -10.83
N LEU A 54 -1.36 -13.49 -9.84
CA LEU A 54 -2.41 -12.48 -9.87
C LEU A 54 -1.85 -11.07 -9.58
N VAL A 55 -0.88 -10.98 -8.68
CA VAL A 55 -0.09 -9.78 -8.40
C VAL A 55 1.37 -10.09 -8.69
N HIS A 56 1.98 -9.31 -9.56
CA HIS A 56 3.38 -9.38 -9.94
C HIS A 56 4.07 -8.04 -9.67
N VAL A 57 5.16 -8.08 -8.95
CA VAL A 57 5.99 -6.91 -8.64
C VAL A 57 7.45 -7.26 -8.90
N GLU A 58 8.14 -6.44 -9.73
CA GLU A 58 9.55 -6.66 -10.06
C GLU A 58 10.35 -5.38 -9.86
N ASN A 59 11.38 -5.43 -9.01
CA ASN A 59 12.33 -4.35 -8.73
C ASN A 59 11.65 -3.01 -8.36
N LEU A 60 10.51 -3.08 -7.67
CA LEU A 60 9.73 -1.90 -7.29
C LEU A 60 10.53 -1.03 -6.31
N THR A 61 10.71 0.23 -6.68
CA THR A 61 11.33 1.24 -5.83
C THR A 61 10.46 2.48 -5.77
N LYS A 62 10.15 2.95 -4.55
CA LYS A 62 9.41 4.18 -4.30
C LYS A 62 10.19 5.11 -3.38
N ARG A 63 10.38 6.35 -3.83
CA ARG A 63 11.06 7.41 -3.07
C ARG A 63 10.12 8.57 -2.78
N TYR A 64 10.21 9.09 -1.57
CA TYR A 64 9.57 10.35 -1.15
C TYR A 64 10.67 11.33 -0.77
N ARG A 65 10.89 12.38 -1.57
CA ARG A 65 11.93 13.39 -1.31
C ARG A 65 13.24 12.77 -0.77
N THR A 66 13.37 12.68 0.57
CA THR A 66 14.56 12.19 1.27
C THR A 66 14.48 10.72 1.71
N THR A 67 13.30 10.10 1.66
CA THR A 67 13.06 8.74 2.18
C THR A 67 12.76 7.78 1.06
N THR A 68 13.42 6.63 1.03
CA THR A 68 13.07 5.50 0.16
C THR A 68 12.15 4.57 0.93
N ALA A 69 10.87 4.53 0.54
CA ALA A 69 9.85 3.72 1.21
C ALA A 69 9.85 2.25 0.76
N LEU A 70 10.19 1.99 -0.51
CA LEU A 70 10.37 0.65 -1.06
C LEU A 70 11.67 0.62 -1.87
N ARG A 71 12.42 -0.50 -1.81
CA ARG A 71 13.74 -0.67 -2.43
C ARG A 71 13.86 -2.04 -3.06
N ASP A 72 13.95 -2.11 -4.39
CA ASP A 72 14.16 -3.34 -5.15
C ASP A 72 13.22 -4.47 -4.67
N PHE A 73 11.95 -4.12 -4.49
CA PHE A 73 10.93 -4.99 -3.92
C PHE A 73 10.36 -5.87 -5.04
N SER A 74 10.49 -7.20 -4.91
CA SER A 74 10.00 -8.15 -5.92
C SER A 74 9.15 -9.23 -5.27
N LEU A 75 7.98 -9.52 -5.84
CA LEU A 75 6.96 -10.37 -5.22
C LEU A 75 6.02 -10.93 -6.29
N ASP A 76 5.68 -12.20 -6.19
CA ASP A 76 4.65 -12.86 -6.98
C ASP A 76 3.62 -13.49 -6.06
N LEU A 77 2.34 -13.14 -6.22
CA LEU A 77 1.24 -13.71 -5.44
C LEU A 77 0.16 -14.27 -6.37
N ALA A 78 -0.24 -15.49 -6.12
CA ALA A 78 -1.35 -16.14 -6.80
C ALA A 78 -2.70 -15.82 -6.12
N ALA A 79 -3.81 -16.12 -6.82
CA ALA A 79 -5.13 -16.16 -6.20
C ALA A 79 -5.22 -17.33 -5.20
N GLY A 80 -6.19 -17.28 -4.29
CA GLY A 80 -6.45 -18.33 -3.32
C GLY A 80 -5.71 -18.17 -2.00
N HIS A 81 -4.93 -17.10 -1.82
CA HIS A 81 -4.13 -16.89 -0.62
C HIS A 81 -4.60 -15.71 0.24
N ILE A 82 -4.45 -15.88 1.55
CA ILE A 82 -4.51 -14.82 2.54
C ILE A 82 -3.06 -14.48 2.95
N VAL A 83 -2.59 -13.34 2.50
CA VAL A 83 -1.21 -12.88 2.67
C VAL A 83 -1.12 -11.91 3.84
N GLY A 84 -0.34 -12.23 4.84
CA GLY A 84 0.04 -11.31 5.91
C GLY A 84 1.22 -10.44 5.50
N LEU A 85 0.99 -9.16 5.24
CA LEU A 85 2.02 -8.15 4.99
C LEU A 85 2.46 -7.54 6.33
N MET A 86 3.54 -8.06 6.89
CA MET A 86 3.95 -7.85 8.28
C MET A 86 5.19 -6.96 8.38
N GLY A 87 5.21 -6.09 9.38
CA GLY A 87 6.36 -5.22 9.61
C GLY A 87 6.03 -4.02 10.49
N PRO A 88 7.03 -3.33 11.06
CA PRO A 88 6.82 -2.16 11.90
C PRO A 88 6.23 -1.00 11.11
N ASN A 89 5.75 0.02 11.83
CA ASN A 89 5.27 1.24 11.21
C ASN A 89 6.39 1.94 10.43
N GLY A 90 6.06 2.43 9.23
CA GLY A 90 7.01 3.10 8.35
C GLY A 90 7.90 2.18 7.50
N CYS A 91 7.77 0.84 7.57
CA CYS A 91 8.58 -0.08 6.77
C CYS A 91 8.18 -0.16 5.28
N GLY A 92 7.05 0.46 4.87
CA GLY A 92 6.62 0.51 3.46
C GLY A 92 5.30 -0.19 3.13
N LYS A 93 4.62 -0.87 4.07
CA LYS A 93 3.36 -1.62 3.85
C LYS A 93 2.29 -0.79 3.13
N THR A 94 1.88 0.31 3.74
CA THR A 94 0.89 1.26 3.16
C THR A 94 1.32 1.78 1.80
N THR A 95 2.62 2.02 1.58
CA THR A 95 3.14 2.46 0.28
C THR A 95 2.94 1.39 -0.79
N LEU A 96 3.25 0.13 -0.48
CA LEU A 96 3.00 -0.99 -1.39
C LEU A 96 1.51 -1.12 -1.71
N LEU A 97 0.64 -1.15 -0.70
CA LEU A 97 -0.81 -1.27 -0.90
C LEU A 97 -1.38 -0.12 -1.74
N LYS A 98 -0.94 1.12 -1.51
CA LYS A 98 -1.35 2.28 -2.33
C LYS A 98 -0.90 2.20 -3.78
N ILE A 99 0.27 1.62 -4.06
CA ILE A 99 0.73 1.36 -5.43
C ILE A 99 -0.16 0.29 -6.09
N LEU A 100 -0.38 -0.84 -5.41
CA LEU A 100 -1.26 -1.90 -5.91
C LEU A 100 -2.70 -1.41 -6.13
N ALA A 101 -3.22 -0.58 -5.25
CA ALA A 101 -4.54 0.04 -5.39
C ALA A 101 -4.62 1.09 -6.51
N GLY A 102 -3.49 1.44 -7.16
CA GLY A 102 -3.43 2.48 -8.18
C GLY A 102 -3.69 3.89 -7.64
N VAL A 103 -3.40 4.13 -6.36
CA VAL A 103 -3.46 5.44 -5.68
C VAL A 103 -2.14 6.19 -5.83
N LEU A 104 -1.02 5.46 -5.88
CA LEU A 104 0.31 6.01 -6.12
C LEU A 104 0.85 5.53 -7.47
N ALA A 105 1.25 6.47 -8.33
CA ALA A 105 1.72 6.20 -9.69
C ALA A 105 3.21 6.52 -9.93
N ASP A 106 3.85 7.26 -9.03
CA ASP A 106 5.26 7.65 -9.16
C ASP A 106 6.17 6.63 -8.45
N TYR A 107 6.62 5.60 -9.18
CA TYR A 107 7.54 4.56 -8.75
C TYR A 107 8.36 4.05 -9.94
N SER A 108 9.44 3.33 -9.69
CA SER A 108 10.21 2.59 -10.70
C SER A 108 10.09 1.08 -10.47
N GLY A 109 10.32 0.29 -11.50
CA GLY A 109 10.09 -1.15 -11.52
C GLY A 109 8.78 -1.53 -12.23
N VAL A 110 8.43 -2.80 -12.20
CA VAL A 110 7.22 -3.34 -12.81
C VAL A 110 6.21 -3.71 -11.72
N VAL A 111 4.96 -3.33 -11.91
CA VAL A 111 3.83 -3.77 -11.09
C VAL A 111 2.69 -4.15 -12.02
N ALA A 112 2.19 -5.37 -11.89
CA ALA A 112 1.05 -5.85 -12.66
C ALA A 112 0.04 -6.57 -11.75
N ILE A 113 -1.24 -6.36 -12.01
CA ILE A 113 -2.36 -7.05 -11.39
C ILE A 113 -3.20 -7.63 -12.52
N ASP A 114 -3.32 -8.96 -12.54
CA ASP A 114 -3.96 -9.67 -13.65
C ASP A 114 -3.38 -9.25 -15.02
N GLY A 115 -2.05 -9.11 -15.09
CA GLY A 115 -1.32 -8.69 -16.29
C GLY A 115 -1.41 -7.20 -16.65
N HIS A 116 -2.08 -6.38 -15.86
CA HIS A 116 -2.28 -4.95 -16.12
C HIS A 116 -1.57 -4.08 -15.08
N ALA A 117 -0.94 -2.99 -15.54
CA ALA A 117 -0.39 -1.99 -14.62
C ALA A 117 -1.51 -1.35 -13.76
N PRO A 118 -1.21 -1.00 -12.48
CA PRO A 118 -2.18 -0.34 -11.60
C PRO A 118 -2.81 0.90 -12.24
N GLY A 119 -4.14 0.93 -12.36
CA GLY A 119 -4.86 1.99 -13.03
C GLY A 119 -6.36 1.72 -13.17
N VAL A 120 -6.99 2.29 -14.18
CA VAL A 120 -8.45 2.18 -14.41
C VAL A 120 -8.90 0.72 -14.56
N ALA A 121 -8.13 -0.10 -15.27
CA ALA A 121 -8.45 -1.52 -15.47
C ALA A 121 -8.42 -2.29 -14.15
N THR A 122 -7.35 -2.12 -13.37
CA THR A 122 -7.16 -2.86 -12.11
C THR A 122 -8.10 -2.40 -11.00
N LYS A 123 -8.53 -1.12 -10.98
CA LYS A 123 -9.53 -0.62 -10.01
C LYS A 123 -10.88 -1.32 -10.08
N LYS A 124 -11.17 -2.01 -11.19
CA LYS A 124 -12.39 -2.84 -11.32
C LYS A 124 -12.29 -4.16 -10.56
N ILE A 125 -11.08 -4.65 -10.31
CA ILE A 125 -10.82 -5.95 -9.69
C ILE A 125 -10.06 -5.86 -8.38
N VAL A 126 -9.70 -4.64 -7.95
CA VAL A 126 -9.03 -4.37 -6.67
C VAL A 126 -10.00 -3.65 -5.74
N SER A 127 -10.17 -4.17 -4.52
CA SER A 127 -10.85 -3.51 -3.41
C SER A 127 -9.82 -3.10 -2.37
N TYR A 128 -9.83 -1.85 -1.92
CA TYR A 128 -8.82 -1.31 -1.02
C TYR A 128 -9.45 -0.63 0.19
N LEU A 129 -9.07 -1.08 1.38
CA LEU A 129 -9.33 -0.44 2.67
C LEU A 129 -8.08 0.34 3.08
N PRO A 130 -8.09 1.66 3.10
CA PRO A 130 -6.99 2.46 3.63
C PRO A 130 -6.97 2.46 5.17
N ASP A 131 -5.80 2.73 5.77
CA ASP A 131 -5.62 2.90 7.23
C ASP A 131 -6.38 4.13 7.80
N ALA A 132 -6.86 5.02 6.97
CA ALA A 132 -7.61 6.22 7.36
C ALA A 132 -9.09 6.11 7.01
N ASP A 133 -9.94 6.71 7.83
CA ASP A 133 -11.36 6.83 7.54
C ASP A 133 -11.58 7.52 6.19
N PHE A 134 -12.37 6.90 5.32
CA PHE A 134 -12.66 7.42 3.98
C PHE A 134 -14.15 7.69 3.74
N LEU A 135 -15.01 7.31 4.68
CA LEU A 135 -16.43 7.54 4.57
C LEU A 135 -16.81 8.95 5.06
N ASN A 136 -17.87 9.51 4.48
CA ASN A 136 -18.43 10.76 4.97
C ASN A 136 -19.02 10.54 6.38
N PRO A 137 -18.60 11.31 7.38
CA PRO A 137 -19.04 11.13 8.77
C PRO A 137 -20.56 11.36 8.99
N THR A 138 -21.23 12.00 8.03
CA THR A 138 -22.70 12.22 8.11
C THR A 138 -23.52 11.05 7.56
N TRP A 139 -22.88 10.08 6.88
CA TRP A 139 -23.60 8.92 6.35
C TRP A 139 -23.88 7.89 7.43
N ASP A 140 -25.05 7.28 7.34
CA ASP A 140 -25.38 6.03 8.00
C ASP A 140 -25.02 4.82 7.11
N ALA A 141 -25.17 3.59 7.63
CA ALA A 141 -24.82 2.37 6.89
C ALA A 141 -25.64 2.23 5.59
N LYS A 142 -26.93 2.60 5.59
CA LYS A 142 -27.78 2.52 4.39
C LYS A 142 -27.32 3.48 3.31
N GLN A 143 -26.99 4.71 3.71
CA GLN A 143 -26.45 5.72 2.79
C GLN A 143 -25.11 5.29 2.21
N ALA A 144 -24.20 4.74 3.03
CA ALA A 144 -22.92 4.24 2.59
C ALA A 144 -23.09 3.10 1.56
N ILE A 145 -23.95 2.12 1.83
CA ILE A 145 -24.29 1.03 0.89
C ILE A 145 -24.87 1.59 -0.40
N SER A 146 -25.81 2.54 -0.32
CA SER A 146 -26.43 3.18 -1.50
C SER A 146 -25.40 3.90 -2.37
N VAL A 147 -24.44 4.61 -1.76
CA VAL A 147 -23.37 5.31 -2.47
C VAL A 147 -22.46 4.31 -3.16
N TYR A 148 -22.01 3.26 -2.45
CA TYR A 148 -21.15 2.23 -3.02
C TYR A 148 -21.80 1.51 -4.21
N SER A 149 -23.10 1.19 -4.13
CA SER A 149 -23.87 0.59 -5.23
C SER A 149 -23.92 1.46 -6.49
N ARG A 150 -23.79 2.78 -6.36
CA ARG A 150 -23.75 3.70 -7.52
C ARG A 150 -22.35 3.84 -8.12
N PHE A 151 -21.30 3.75 -7.29
CA PHE A 151 -19.93 3.96 -7.75
C PHE A 151 -19.26 2.69 -8.27
N PHE A 152 -19.60 1.53 -7.71
CA PHE A 152 -18.99 0.25 -8.05
C PHE A 152 -20.01 -0.71 -8.65
N ALA A 153 -19.87 -0.98 -9.95
CA ALA A 153 -20.78 -1.90 -10.66
C ALA A 153 -20.69 -3.35 -10.16
N ASP A 154 -19.58 -3.69 -9.50
CA ASP A 154 -19.29 -4.99 -8.90
C ASP A 154 -19.63 -5.08 -7.40
N PHE A 155 -20.30 -4.05 -6.85
CA PHE A 155 -20.70 -4.04 -5.44
C PHE A 155 -21.96 -4.86 -5.20
N ASP A 156 -21.90 -5.69 -4.16
CA ASP A 156 -23.02 -6.53 -3.72
C ASP A 156 -23.68 -5.92 -2.48
N ALA A 157 -24.80 -5.24 -2.69
CA ALA A 157 -25.51 -4.54 -1.62
C ALA A 157 -26.16 -5.49 -0.60
N GLU A 158 -26.56 -6.70 -1.03
CA GLU A 158 -27.13 -7.71 -0.13
C GLU A 158 -26.04 -8.28 0.79
N LYS A 159 -24.87 -8.56 0.24
CA LYS A 159 -23.69 -8.95 1.01
C LYS A 159 -23.30 -7.87 2.03
N ALA A 160 -23.27 -6.60 1.63
CA ALA A 160 -22.97 -5.49 2.53
C ALA A 160 -23.98 -5.38 3.67
N ALA A 161 -25.28 -5.53 3.39
CA ALA A 161 -26.33 -5.53 4.41
C ALA A 161 -26.17 -6.72 5.37
N SER A 162 -25.88 -7.92 4.86
CA SER A 162 -25.60 -9.11 5.68
C SER A 162 -24.39 -8.92 6.60
N MET A 163 -23.32 -8.26 6.13
CA MET A 163 -22.17 -7.93 6.98
C MET A 163 -22.50 -6.89 8.04
N VAL A 164 -23.31 -5.87 7.71
CA VAL A 164 -23.80 -4.87 8.67
C VAL A 164 -24.62 -5.55 9.79
N ASP A 165 -25.47 -6.52 9.43
CA ASP A 165 -26.25 -7.30 10.38
C ASP A 165 -25.34 -8.23 11.22
N PHE A 166 -24.38 -8.92 10.59
CA PHE A 166 -23.39 -9.76 11.29
C PHE A 166 -22.58 -8.98 12.31
N PHE A 167 -22.19 -7.75 11.98
CA PHE A 167 -21.46 -6.86 12.89
C PHE A 167 -22.36 -6.11 13.90
N GLU A 168 -23.68 -6.36 13.87
CA GLU A 168 -24.66 -5.71 14.72
C GLU A 168 -24.61 -4.17 14.66
N LEU A 169 -24.38 -3.62 13.46
CA LEU A 169 -24.24 -2.18 13.29
C LEU A 169 -25.62 -1.48 13.20
N PRO A 170 -25.77 -0.31 13.83
CA PRO A 170 -26.97 0.49 13.68
C PRO A 170 -27.08 1.05 12.25
N THR A 171 -28.19 0.75 11.58
CA THR A 171 -28.38 1.09 10.16
C THR A 171 -28.77 2.55 9.90
N ASN A 172 -29.18 3.28 10.95
CA ASN A 172 -29.70 4.64 10.88
C ASN A 172 -28.95 5.66 11.77
N ARG A 173 -27.76 5.29 12.24
CA ARG A 173 -26.89 6.16 13.02
C ARG A 173 -25.80 6.71 12.14
N PRO A 174 -25.53 8.03 12.13
CA PRO A 174 -24.41 8.61 11.39
C PRO A 174 -23.06 8.05 11.87
N LEU A 175 -22.10 7.94 10.96
CA LEU A 175 -20.75 7.44 11.25
C LEU A 175 -20.07 8.28 12.36
N SER A 176 -20.31 9.60 12.38
CA SER A 176 -19.79 10.50 13.43
C SER A 176 -20.26 10.18 14.85
N GLU A 177 -21.34 9.41 14.99
CA GLU A 177 -21.88 8.95 16.27
C GLU A 177 -21.55 7.48 16.58
N MET A 178 -20.85 6.80 15.67
CA MET A 178 -20.37 5.43 15.86
C MET A 178 -19.06 5.42 16.64
N SER A 179 -18.80 4.33 17.37
CA SER A 179 -17.46 4.09 17.92
C SER A 179 -16.46 3.82 16.80
N LYS A 180 -15.15 3.96 17.08
CA LYS A 180 -14.11 3.62 16.10
C LYS A 180 -14.29 2.20 15.55
N GLY A 181 -14.48 1.20 16.43
CA GLY A 181 -14.69 -0.18 16.00
C GLY A 181 -15.94 -0.40 15.15
N MET A 182 -17.03 0.37 15.39
CA MET A 182 -18.22 0.33 14.53
C MET A 182 -17.91 0.95 13.16
N GLY A 183 -17.17 2.04 13.11
CA GLY A 183 -16.72 2.66 11.86
C GLY A 183 -15.85 1.71 11.03
N GLU A 184 -14.87 1.06 11.64
CA GLU A 184 -14.03 0.05 11.00
C GLU A 184 -14.87 -1.12 10.44
N LYS A 185 -15.77 -1.68 11.23
CA LYS A 185 -16.69 -2.74 10.80
C LYS A 185 -17.51 -2.32 9.58
N LEU A 186 -18.03 -1.08 9.54
CA LEU A 186 -18.76 -0.58 8.38
C LEU A 186 -17.87 -0.44 7.15
N GLN A 187 -16.68 0.13 7.29
CA GLN A 187 -15.73 0.27 6.18
C GLN A 187 -15.34 -1.09 5.59
N ILE A 188 -15.07 -2.08 6.45
CA ILE A 188 -14.76 -3.45 6.06
C ILE A 188 -15.95 -4.09 5.34
N SER A 189 -17.19 -3.91 5.86
CA SER A 189 -18.41 -4.40 5.21
C SER A 189 -18.52 -3.92 3.77
N LEU A 190 -18.22 -2.65 3.51
CA LEU A 190 -18.29 -2.09 2.17
C LEU A 190 -17.17 -2.62 1.26
N VAL A 191 -15.95 -2.70 1.77
CA VAL A 191 -14.79 -3.15 0.99
C VAL A 191 -14.90 -4.64 0.63
N MET A 192 -15.30 -5.49 1.58
CA MET A 192 -15.45 -6.94 1.39
C MET A 192 -16.69 -7.30 0.55
N SER A 193 -17.62 -6.38 0.36
CA SER A 193 -18.83 -6.59 -0.45
C SER A 193 -18.63 -6.26 -1.93
N ARG A 194 -17.43 -5.94 -2.38
CA ARG A 194 -17.10 -5.89 -3.79
C ARG A 194 -16.78 -7.30 -4.33
N ARG A 195 -17.12 -7.57 -5.60
CA ARG A 195 -16.72 -8.78 -6.31
C ARG A 195 -15.32 -8.60 -6.90
N ALA A 196 -14.36 -8.25 -6.02
CA ALA A 196 -12.99 -8.02 -6.40
C ALA A 196 -12.19 -9.33 -6.47
N ARG A 197 -11.12 -9.35 -7.27
CA ARG A 197 -10.15 -10.45 -7.31
C ARG A 197 -8.99 -10.24 -6.34
N VAL A 198 -8.72 -8.98 -5.96
CA VAL A 198 -7.67 -8.62 -5.01
C VAL A 198 -8.27 -7.70 -3.95
N PHE A 199 -8.15 -8.10 -2.71
CA PHE A 199 -8.50 -7.30 -1.54
C PHE A 199 -7.22 -6.83 -0.85
N LEU A 200 -7.11 -5.54 -0.60
CA LEU A 200 -5.98 -4.90 0.05
C LEU A 200 -6.51 -4.22 1.33
N LEU A 201 -6.15 -4.74 2.49
CA LEU A 201 -6.59 -4.20 3.78
C LEU A 201 -5.39 -3.62 4.52
N ASP A 202 -5.39 -2.30 4.72
CA ASP A 202 -4.29 -1.58 5.36
C ASP A 202 -4.60 -1.34 6.83
N GLU A 203 -3.97 -2.11 7.73
CA GLU A 203 -4.12 -2.07 9.19
C GLU A 203 -5.60 -2.19 9.67
N PRO A 204 -6.40 -3.16 9.17
CA PRO A 204 -7.86 -3.21 9.39
C PRO A 204 -8.29 -3.39 10.84
N ILE A 205 -7.38 -3.77 11.73
CA ILE A 205 -7.64 -4.04 13.16
C ILE A 205 -6.87 -3.09 14.08
N SER A 206 -6.25 -2.04 13.51
CA SER A 206 -5.42 -1.12 14.28
C SER A 206 -6.28 -0.17 15.13
N GLY A 207 -5.92 -0.08 16.40
CA GLY A 207 -6.57 0.89 17.30
C GLY A 207 -7.99 0.53 17.74
N VAL A 208 -8.41 -0.73 17.57
CA VAL A 208 -9.63 -1.29 18.18
C VAL A 208 -9.27 -2.27 19.30
N ASP A 209 -10.20 -2.53 20.20
CA ASP A 209 -9.99 -3.46 21.30
C ASP A 209 -9.90 -4.93 20.82
N PRO A 210 -9.28 -5.83 21.58
CA PRO A 210 -9.07 -7.22 21.16
C PRO A 210 -10.34 -7.97 20.76
N ALA A 211 -11.45 -7.83 21.53
CA ALA A 211 -12.70 -8.52 21.20
C ALA A 211 -13.29 -8.02 19.85
N THR A 212 -13.17 -6.74 19.59
CA THR A 212 -13.58 -6.17 18.29
C THR A 212 -12.70 -6.66 17.14
N ARG A 213 -11.38 -6.88 17.37
CA ARG A 213 -10.48 -7.45 16.35
C ARG A 213 -10.91 -8.85 15.92
N ASP A 214 -11.20 -9.72 16.89
CA ASP A 214 -11.63 -11.09 16.62
C ASP A 214 -12.89 -11.11 15.73
N VAL A 215 -13.89 -10.28 16.05
CA VAL A 215 -15.12 -10.17 15.27
C VAL A 215 -14.85 -9.61 13.87
N ILE A 216 -13.95 -8.62 13.72
CA ILE A 216 -13.56 -8.08 12.42
C ILE A 216 -12.89 -9.16 11.56
N LEU A 217 -11.94 -9.90 12.13
CA LEU A 217 -11.22 -10.96 11.44
C LEU A 217 -12.16 -12.11 11.02
N GLU A 218 -13.08 -12.50 11.89
CA GLU A 218 -14.13 -13.47 11.58
C GLU A 218 -14.99 -13.01 10.39
N GLY A 219 -15.43 -11.73 10.38
CA GLY A 219 -16.18 -11.16 9.28
C GLY A 219 -15.42 -11.12 7.96
N ILE A 220 -14.12 -10.81 7.99
CA ILE A 220 -13.25 -10.83 6.80
C ILE A 220 -13.13 -12.26 6.25
N LEU A 221 -12.84 -13.24 7.12
CA LEU A 221 -12.65 -14.64 6.72
C LEU A 221 -13.93 -15.27 6.19
N ARG A 222 -15.07 -14.97 6.79
CA ARG A 222 -16.39 -15.43 6.34
C ARG A 222 -16.68 -15.00 4.91
N GLU A 223 -16.25 -13.81 4.52
CA GLU A 223 -16.55 -13.21 3.23
C GLU A 223 -15.40 -13.38 2.19
N PHE A 224 -14.32 -14.04 2.57
CA PHE A 224 -13.19 -14.30 1.68
C PHE A 224 -13.59 -15.33 0.61
N ASP A 225 -13.35 -14.98 -0.66
CA ASP A 225 -13.51 -15.89 -1.80
C ASP A 225 -12.19 -16.61 -2.07
N PRO A 226 -12.15 -17.96 -2.00
CA PRO A 226 -10.93 -18.73 -2.31
C PRO A 226 -10.38 -18.55 -3.74
N GLN A 227 -11.09 -17.88 -4.63
CA GLN A 227 -10.59 -17.51 -5.96
C GLN A 227 -9.98 -16.11 -6.01
N SER A 228 -10.04 -15.37 -4.90
CA SER A 228 -9.44 -14.05 -4.75
C SER A 228 -8.09 -14.11 -4.03
N LEU A 229 -7.40 -12.98 -3.97
CA LEU A 229 -6.21 -12.76 -3.17
C LEU A 229 -6.56 -11.71 -2.11
N LEU A 230 -6.27 -12.02 -0.84
CA LEU A 230 -6.41 -11.08 0.26
C LEU A 230 -5.03 -10.72 0.81
N ILE A 231 -4.69 -9.44 0.84
CA ILE A 231 -3.47 -8.93 1.47
C ILE A 231 -3.87 -8.08 2.67
N VAL A 232 -3.49 -8.51 3.86
CA VAL A 232 -3.73 -7.79 5.13
C VAL A 232 -2.42 -7.24 5.65
N SER A 233 -2.28 -5.91 5.70
CA SER A 233 -1.12 -5.30 6.35
C SER A 233 -1.36 -5.16 7.85
N THR A 234 -0.36 -5.49 8.66
CA THR A 234 -0.42 -5.28 10.10
C THR A 234 0.95 -5.27 10.77
N HIS A 235 1.01 -4.66 11.92
CA HIS A 235 2.09 -4.83 12.90
C HIS A 235 1.67 -5.72 14.09
N LEU A 236 0.42 -6.19 14.13
CA LEU A 236 -0.18 -7.05 15.15
C LEU A 236 -0.21 -8.51 14.64
N ILE A 237 0.95 -9.14 14.57
CA ILE A 237 1.14 -10.43 13.90
C ILE A 237 0.40 -11.55 14.63
N SER A 238 0.46 -11.55 15.97
CA SER A 238 -0.25 -12.53 16.80
C SER A 238 -1.75 -12.65 16.50
N ASP A 239 -2.36 -11.54 16.06
CA ASP A 239 -3.80 -11.51 15.83
C ASP A 239 -4.19 -12.14 14.48
N ILE A 240 -3.26 -12.14 13.50
CA ILE A 240 -3.53 -12.66 12.15
C ILE A 240 -2.82 -13.98 11.82
N GLU A 241 -1.81 -14.39 12.59
CA GLU A 241 -0.94 -15.53 12.24
C GLU A 241 -1.68 -16.87 12.08
N HIS A 242 -2.90 -16.98 12.64
CA HIS A 242 -3.68 -18.23 12.62
C HIS A 242 -4.45 -18.46 11.30
N PHE A 243 -4.60 -17.43 10.48
CA PHE A 243 -5.40 -17.52 9.25
C PHE A 243 -4.64 -17.08 7.98
N VAL A 244 -3.43 -16.55 8.12
CA VAL A 244 -2.58 -16.27 6.96
C VAL A 244 -1.92 -17.57 6.50
N ASP A 245 -2.00 -17.82 5.21
CA ASP A 245 -1.34 -18.95 4.56
C ASP A 245 -0.02 -18.55 3.88
N TYR A 246 0.21 -17.27 3.65
CA TYR A 246 1.48 -16.75 3.14
C TYR A 246 1.94 -15.53 3.96
N ALA A 247 3.17 -15.55 4.42
CA ALA A 247 3.75 -14.46 5.22
C ALA A 247 4.78 -13.66 4.41
N LEU A 248 4.68 -12.32 4.51
CA LEU A 248 5.58 -11.38 3.88
C LEU A 248 6.08 -10.37 4.93
N PHE A 249 7.32 -10.53 5.38
CA PHE A 249 7.96 -9.65 6.36
C PHE A 249 8.72 -8.54 5.66
N VAL A 250 8.41 -7.28 5.98
CA VAL A 250 9.00 -6.10 5.36
C VAL A 250 9.78 -5.27 6.36
N LYS A 251 11.06 -5.03 6.10
CA LYS A 251 11.97 -4.20 6.90
C LYS A 251 12.63 -3.15 6.01
N GLU A 252 12.55 -1.87 6.38
CA GLU A 252 13.20 -0.76 5.66
C GLU A 252 12.94 -0.72 4.15
N GLY A 253 11.73 -1.06 3.74
CA GLY A 253 11.30 -1.06 2.35
C GLY A 253 11.77 -2.26 1.53
N ARG A 254 12.31 -3.31 2.16
CA ARG A 254 12.74 -4.56 1.52
C ARG A 254 11.97 -5.74 2.08
N ILE A 255 11.84 -6.79 1.29
CA ILE A 255 11.40 -8.08 1.80
C ILE A 255 12.54 -8.66 2.63
N LEU A 256 12.26 -8.94 3.89
CA LEU A 256 13.18 -9.59 4.81
C LEU A 256 13.04 -11.11 4.72
N LEU A 257 11.80 -11.60 4.73
CA LEU A 257 11.44 -13.00 4.67
C LEU A 257 10.08 -13.14 4.00
N GLN A 258 9.90 -14.16 3.19
CA GLN A 258 8.59 -14.47 2.59
C GLN A 258 8.46 -15.96 2.35
N GLY A 259 7.24 -16.47 2.38
CA GLY A 259 6.94 -17.87 2.09
C GLY A 259 5.60 -18.31 2.64
N ASP A 260 5.27 -19.57 2.36
CA ASP A 260 4.16 -20.25 3.00
C ASP A 260 4.29 -20.19 4.53
N ALA A 261 3.21 -19.90 5.22
CA ALA A 261 3.22 -19.65 6.65
C ALA A 261 3.59 -20.92 7.44
N ASP A 262 3.12 -22.08 7.01
CA ASP A 262 3.42 -23.34 7.67
C ASP A 262 4.86 -23.78 7.42
N ASP A 263 5.39 -23.56 6.23
CA ASP A 263 6.79 -23.81 5.90
C ASP A 263 7.71 -22.93 6.76
N LEU A 264 7.37 -21.64 6.93
CA LEU A 264 8.15 -20.74 7.78
C LEU A 264 8.09 -21.15 9.25
N ARG A 265 6.91 -21.53 9.77
CA ARG A 265 6.78 -22.06 11.14
C ARG A 265 7.61 -23.33 11.34
N ALA A 266 7.58 -24.23 10.38
CA ALA A 266 8.34 -25.48 10.43
C ALA A 266 9.86 -25.24 10.37
N ALA A 267 10.32 -24.38 9.46
CA ALA A 267 11.74 -24.07 9.29
C ALA A 267 12.37 -23.38 10.50
N HIS A 268 11.61 -22.52 11.20
CA HIS A 268 12.08 -21.77 12.35
C HIS A 268 11.69 -22.42 13.69
N ALA A 269 10.84 -23.45 13.68
CA ALA A 269 10.25 -24.10 14.86
C ALA A 269 9.59 -23.08 15.82
N ASP A 270 8.88 -22.08 15.28
CA ASP A 270 8.32 -20.96 16.02
C ASP A 270 7.04 -20.41 15.35
N SER A 271 6.26 -19.60 16.10
CA SER A 271 5.15 -18.84 15.54
C SER A 271 5.64 -17.71 14.64
N LEU A 272 4.79 -17.19 13.73
CA LEU A 272 5.14 -16.05 12.89
C LEU A 272 5.48 -14.80 13.72
N ASP A 273 4.79 -14.58 14.86
CA ASP A 273 5.10 -13.48 15.78
C ASP A 273 6.49 -13.65 16.42
N ALA A 274 6.86 -14.87 16.82
CA ALA A 274 8.18 -15.13 17.37
C ALA A 274 9.30 -14.99 16.35
N ILE A 275 9.09 -15.46 15.10
CA ILE A 275 10.00 -15.25 13.96
C ILE A 275 10.19 -13.75 13.73
N PHE A 276 9.09 -12.99 13.66
CA PHE A 276 9.14 -11.54 13.50
C PHE A 276 9.99 -10.87 14.58
N ARG A 277 9.75 -11.19 15.85
CA ARG A 277 10.52 -10.60 16.97
C ARG A 277 12.01 -10.93 16.93
N LYS A 278 12.40 -12.08 16.37
CA LYS A 278 13.82 -12.45 16.19
C LYS A 278 14.48 -11.65 15.06
N GLU A 279 13.80 -11.54 13.91
CA GLU A 279 14.32 -10.91 12.71
C GLU A 279 14.37 -9.37 12.79
N TYR A 280 13.61 -8.77 13.70
CA TYR A 280 13.56 -7.30 13.86
C TYR A 280 14.35 -6.77 15.07
N ARG A 281 15.08 -7.63 15.75
CA ARG A 281 16.05 -7.24 16.80
C ARG A 281 17.40 -6.78 16.21
#